data_f0d3bd7b39cdf5526e1480a3885db289
#
_entry.id   f0d3bd7b39cdf5526e1480a3885db289
#
_cell.length_a   1.000
_cell.length_b   1.000
_cell.length_c   1.000
_cell.angle_alpha   90.00
_cell.angle_beta   90.00
_cell.angle_gamma   90.00
#
_symmetry.space_group_name_H-M   'P 1'
#
loop_
_entity.id
_entity.type
_entity.pdbx_description
1 polymer ?
#
loop_
_entity_poly.entity_id
_entity_poly.type
_entity_poly.pdbx_seq_one_letter_code
_entity_poly.pdbx_strand_id
1 'polypeptide(L)'
;THLASSAASDVYKRQALPKQNPIYIEKSIRRIFQAIRIQVNDELDELRNSLTSIKDVISKNGVIVCISYHSLEDKIVKNFMNELTIGCTCEPSIAICVCNNVESFKFPNKKKYYPSNKEIETNSRAKSATLRYVIKL
;
A
#
# COMPACT_ATOMS: atom_id res chain seq x y z
N THR A 1 14.90 -24.27 -10.52
CA THR A 1 15.81 -23.30 -11.18
C THR A 1 15.80 -21.92 -10.51
N HIS A 2 14.65 -21.41 -10.00
CA HIS A 2 14.55 -20.10 -9.36
C HIS A 2 15.28 -19.99 -8.00
N LEU A 3 15.35 -21.04 -7.22
CA LEU A 3 16.02 -21.03 -5.89
C LEU A 3 17.54 -20.91 -5.99
N ALA A 4 18.18 -21.53 -6.98
CA ALA A 4 19.62 -21.47 -7.17
C ALA A 4 20.07 -20.07 -7.64
N SER A 5 19.30 -19.40 -8.49
CA SER A 5 19.54 -18.02 -8.92
C SER A 5 19.46 -17.01 -7.76
N SER A 6 18.53 -17.23 -6.82
CA SER A 6 18.35 -16.40 -5.62
C SER A 6 19.57 -16.50 -4.69
N ALA A 7 20.07 -17.72 -4.43
CA ALA A 7 21.21 -17.95 -3.53
C ALA A 7 22.51 -17.33 -4.08
N ALA A 8 22.80 -17.47 -5.37
CA ALA A 8 23.95 -16.86 -6.02
C ALA A 8 23.88 -15.32 -5.94
N SER A 9 22.72 -14.74 -6.22
CA SER A 9 22.49 -13.30 -6.10
C SER A 9 22.68 -12.77 -4.68
N ASP A 10 22.37 -13.57 -3.65
CA ASP A 10 22.59 -13.22 -2.25
C ASP A 10 24.08 -13.13 -1.90
N VAL A 11 24.88 -14.04 -2.40
CA VAL A 11 26.34 -14.04 -2.18
C VAL A 11 26.96 -12.78 -2.74
N TYR A 12 26.67 -12.42 -4.00
CA TYR A 12 27.20 -11.21 -4.62
C TYR A 12 26.76 -9.93 -3.90
N LYS A 13 25.50 -9.86 -3.43
CA LYS A 13 25.01 -8.70 -2.70
C LYS A 13 25.66 -8.55 -1.34
N ARG A 14 25.94 -9.66 -0.64
CA ARG A 14 26.67 -9.65 0.64
C ARG A 14 28.11 -9.17 0.45
N GLN A 15 28.74 -9.52 -0.66
CA GLN A 15 30.10 -9.09 -1.00
C GLN A 15 30.19 -7.59 -1.37
N ALA A 16 29.16 -7.04 -1.98
CA ALA A 16 29.11 -5.64 -2.40
C ALA A 16 28.80 -4.66 -1.24
N LEU A 17 28.26 -5.15 -0.12
CA LEU A 17 27.94 -4.31 1.03
C LEU A 17 29.18 -4.16 1.96
N PRO A 18 29.48 -2.95 2.45
CA PRO A 18 30.56 -2.74 3.39
C PRO A 18 30.37 -3.60 4.65
N LYS A 19 31.46 -3.97 5.32
CA LYS A 19 31.44 -4.74 6.58
C LYS A 19 30.63 -4.01 7.64
N GLN A 20 29.36 -4.34 7.75
CA GLN A 20 28.40 -3.79 8.72
C GLN A 20 27.78 -4.91 9.55
N ASN A 21 26.97 -4.52 10.55
CA ASN A 21 26.23 -5.46 11.37
C ASN A 21 25.40 -6.42 10.48
N PRO A 22 25.48 -7.76 10.69
CA PRO A 22 24.77 -8.77 9.90
C PRO A 22 23.27 -8.50 9.74
N ILE A 23 22.62 -7.97 10.77
CA ILE A 23 21.19 -7.61 10.74
C ILE A 23 20.91 -6.50 9.71
N TYR A 24 21.84 -5.53 9.60
CA TYR A 24 21.71 -4.44 8.63
C TYR A 24 21.87 -4.94 7.18
N ILE A 25 22.85 -5.81 6.97
CA ILE A 25 23.09 -6.45 5.67
C ILE A 25 21.85 -7.21 5.23
N GLU A 26 21.27 -8.02 6.10
CA GLU A 26 20.08 -8.80 5.78
C GLU A 26 18.86 -7.93 5.45
N LYS A 27 18.63 -6.87 6.22
CA LYS A 27 17.58 -5.90 5.92
C LYS A 27 17.78 -5.22 4.56
N SER A 28 19.01 -4.90 4.21
CA SER A 28 19.35 -4.27 2.94
C SER A 28 19.12 -5.23 1.76
N ILE A 29 19.51 -6.49 1.91
CA ILE A 29 19.26 -7.53 0.92
C ILE A 29 17.76 -7.72 0.68
N ARG A 30 16.97 -7.83 1.73
CA ARG A 30 15.50 -7.96 1.63
C ARG A 30 14.87 -6.77 0.88
N ARG A 31 15.34 -5.54 1.13
CA ARG A 31 14.85 -4.34 0.40
C ARG A 31 15.18 -4.39 -1.08
N ILE A 32 16.39 -4.84 -1.44
CA ILE A 32 16.80 -4.97 -2.85
C ILE A 32 15.92 -6.02 -3.55
N PHE A 33 15.70 -7.18 -2.94
CA PHE A 33 14.82 -8.20 -3.52
C PHE A 33 13.38 -7.72 -3.66
N GLN A 34 12.87 -7.00 -2.67
CA GLN A 34 11.55 -6.40 -2.73
C GLN A 34 11.46 -5.40 -3.90
N ALA A 35 12.46 -4.53 -4.08
CA ALA A 35 12.48 -3.57 -5.17
C ALA A 35 12.49 -4.25 -6.56
N ILE A 36 13.31 -5.30 -6.72
CA ILE A 36 13.36 -6.08 -7.96
C ILE A 36 12.01 -6.77 -8.23
N ARG A 37 11.40 -7.38 -7.21
CA ARG A 37 10.10 -8.05 -7.34
C ARG A 37 9.01 -7.09 -7.77
N ILE A 38 8.94 -5.93 -7.11
CA ILE A 38 7.98 -4.86 -7.44
C ILE A 38 8.15 -4.43 -8.90
N GLN A 39 9.40 -4.22 -9.35
CA GLN A 39 9.69 -3.77 -10.71
C GLN A 39 9.41 -4.84 -11.76
N VAL A 40 9.75 -6.10 -11.50
CA VAL A 40 9.55 -7.20 -12.47
C VAL A 40 8.07 -7.56 -12.63
N ASN A 41 7.29 -7.43 -11.56
CA ASN A 41 5.87 -7.77 -11.56
C ASN A 41 4.95 -6.56 -11.76
N ASP A 42 5.48 -5.36 -11.91
CA ASP A 42 4.72 -4.09 -12.00
C ASP A 42 3.68 -3.93 -10.85
N GLU A 43 4.00 -4.47 -9.65
CA GLU A 43 3.05 -4.63 -8.54
C GLU A 43 2.35 -3.31 -8.15
N LEU A 44 3.07 -2.19 -8.19
CA LEU A 44 2.51 -0.90 -7.80
C LEU A 44 1.60 -0.29 -8.88
N ASP A 45 1.88 -0.52 -10.14
CA ASP A 45 1.06 -0.03 -11.24
C ASP A 45 -0.21 -0.88 -11.40
N GLU A 46 -0.10 -2.19 -11.24
CA GLU A 46 -1.25 -3.08 -11.16
C GLU A 46 -2.18 -2.73 -9.97
N LEU A 47 -1.60 -2.38 -8.82
CA LEU A 47 -2.38 -1.91 -7.67
C LEU A 47 -3.13 -0.60 -8.00
N ARG A 48 -2.47 0.39 -8.65
CA ARG A 48 -3.14 1.65 -9.07
C ARG A 48 -4.28 1.40 -10.05
N ASN A 49 -4.03 0.56 -11.05
CA ASN A 49 -5.02 0.20 -12.07
C ASN A 49 -6.24 -0.48 -11.45
N SER A 50 -6.00 -1.44 -10.55
CA SER A 50 -7.06 -2.14 -9.82
C SER A 50 -7.89 -1.19 -8.95
N LEU A 51 -7.25 -0.28 -8.22
CA LEU A 51 -7.93 0.71 -7.39
C LEU A 51 -8.76 1.70 -8.24
N THR A 52 -8.24 2.11 -9.39
CA THR A 52 -8.96 3.00 -10.29
C THR A 52 -10.21 2.32 -10.84
N SER A 53 -10.12 1.05 -11.22
CA SER A 53 -11.24 0.29 -11.77
C SER A 53 -12.34 -0.01 -10.75
N ILE A 54 -11.97 -0.31 -9.49
CA ILE A 54 -12.94 -0.72 -8.47
C ILE A 54 -13.93 0.38 -8.08
N LYS A 55 -13.53 1.67 -8.14
CA LYS A 55 -14.41 2.79 -7.79
C LYS A 55 -15.66 2.86 -8.65
N ASP A 56 -15.55 2.43 -9.93
CA ASP A 56 -16.62 2.50 -10.90
C ASP A 56 -17.58 1.30 -10.81
N VAL A 57 -17.08 0.16 -10.34
CA VAL A 57 -17.83 -1.10 -10.24
C VAL A 57 -18.61 -1.22 -8.92
N ILE A 58 -18.11 -0.60 -7.85
CA ILE A 58 -18.70 -0.74 -6.52
C ILE A 58 -20.07 -0.03 -6.43
N SER A 59 -21.04 -0.71 -5.84
CA SER A 59 -22.39 -0.18 -5.63
C SER A 59 -22.45 0.79 -4.44
N LYS A 60 -23.51 1.58 -4.36
CA LYS A 60 -23.81 2.44 -3.20
C LYS A 60 -23.81 1.61 -1.90
N ASN A 61 -23.26 2.16 -0.83
CA ASN A 61 -22.97 1.49 0.45
C ASN A 61 -21.97 0.32 0.36
N GLY A 62 -21.38 0.05 -0.79
CA GLY A 62 -20.30 -0.91 -0.93
C GLY A 62 -19.04 -0.45 -0.20
N VAL A 63 -18.18 -1.39 0.15
CA VAL A 63 -16.98 -1.14 0.94
C VAL A 63 -15.75 -1.57 0.14
N ILE A 64 -14.79 -0.67 -0.01
CA ILE A 64 -13.46 -1.00 -0.53
C ILE A 64 -12.55 -1.26 0.67
N VAL A 65 -12.03 -2.48 0.78
CA VAL A 65 -11.08 -2.88 1.83
C VAL A 65 -9.75 -3.21 1.19
N CYS A 66 -8.66 -2.62 1.70
CA CYS A 66 -7.31 -2.90 1.25
C CYS A 66 -6.42 -3.27 2.43
N ILE A 67 -5.60 -4.32 2.25
CA ILE A 67 -4.55 -4.70 3.18
C ILE A 67 -3.22 -4.55 2.45
N SER A 68 -2.33 -3.73 2.99
CA SER A 68 -0.97 -3.52 2.48
C SER A 68 0.05 -4.05 3.48
N TYR A 69 1.18 -4.57 2.97
CA TYR A 69 2.25 -5.15 3.78
C TYR A 69 3.52 -4.32 3.79
N HIS A 70 3.63 -3.33 2.91
CA HIS A 70 4.75 -2.40 2.90
C HIS A 70 4.32 -0.95 2.61
N SER A 71 5.22 -0.02 2.93
CA SER A 71 4.92 1.42 2.92
C SER A 71 4.56 1.99 1.55
N LEU A 72 5.08 1.41 0.45
CA LEU A 72 4.78 1.89 -0.90
C LEU A 72 3.35 1.55 -1.30
N GLU A 73 2.88 0.33 -1.03
CA GLU A 73 1.48 -0.05 -1.20
C GLU A 73 0.57 0.82 -0.34
N ASP A 74 0.88 0.95 0.97
CA ASP A 74 0.09 1.75 1.90
C ASP A 74 -0.04 3.21 1.46
N LYS A 75 1.03 3.78 0.87
CA LYS A 75 1.01 5.14 0.33
C LYS A 75 0.04 5.28 -0.86
N ILE A 76 0.04 4.31 -1.78
CA ILE A 76 -0.87 4.31 -2.92
C ILE A 76 -2.31 4.20 -2.45
N VAL A 77 -2.62 3.20 -1.61
CA VAL A 77 -3.96 2.98 -1.05
C VAL A 77 -4.45 4.20 -0.27
N LYS A 78 -3.59 4.78 0.58
CA LYS A 78 -3.89 5.98 1.35
C LYS A 78 -4.26 7.17 0.45
N ASN A 79 -3.45 7.43 -0.58
CA ASN A 79 -3.68 8.55 -1.49
C ASN A 79 -4.98 8.36 -2.26
N PHE A 80 -5.19 7.18 -2.83
CA PHE A 80 -6.42 6.83 -3.53
C PHE A 80 -7.66 7.01 -2.64
N MET A 81 -7.67 6.46 -1.42
CA MET A 81 -8.81 6.61 -0.52
C MET A 81 -9.03 8.06 -0.07
N ASN A 82 -7.97 8.83 0.14
CA ASN A 82 -8.11 10.25 0.44
C ASN A 82 -8.75 11.00 -0.74
N GLU A 83 -8.31 10.76 -1.97
CA GLU A 83 -8.90 11.38 -3.17
C GLU A 83 -10.40 11.10 -3.29
N LEU A 84 -10.84 9.87 -3.01
CA LEU A 84 -12.25 9.49 -3.03
C LEU A 84 -13.10 10.17 -1.94
N THR A 85 -12.48 10.57 -0.85
CA THR A 85 -13.15 11.19 0.31
C THR A 85 -12.98 12.70 0.38
N ILE A 86 -12.30 13.30 -0.59
CA ILE A 86 -12.20 14.75 -0.73
C ILE A 86 -13.42 15.22 -1.53
N GLY A 87 -14.21 16.10 -0.92
CA GLY A 87 -15.27 16.83 -1.60
C GLY A 87 -14.73 18.02 -2.40
N CYS A 88 -15.41 19.15 -2.33
CA CYS A 88 -15.00 20.38 -3.00
C CYS A 88 -13.56 20.77 -2.67
N THR A 89 -12.75 21.04 -3.70
CA THR A 89 -11.35 21.46 -3.61
C THR A 89 -11.15 22.95 -3.98
N CYS A 90 -12.26 23.68 -4.17
CA CYS A 90 -12.22 25.11 -4.46
C CYS A 90 -11.63 25.89 -3.26
N GLU A 91 -11.03 27.02 -3.56
CA GLU A 91 -10.59 27.96 -2.54
C GLU A 91 -11.80 28.50 -1.74
N PRO A 92 -11.70 28.66 -0.41
CA PRO A 92 -12.83 29.12 0.42
C PRO A 92 -13.41 30.49 0.02
N SER A 93 -12.65 31.28 -0.72
CA SER A 93 -13.05 32.60 -1.27
C SER A 93 -14.06 32.50 -2.44
N ILE A 94 -14.19 31.32 -3.07
CA ILE A 94 -15.04 31.11 -4.25
C ILE A 94 -16.47 30.80 -3.78
N ALA A 95 -17.39 31.71 -4.04
CA ALA A 95 -18.80 31.58 -3.62
C ALA A 95 -19.57 30.44 -4.31
N ILE A 96 -19.17 30.06 -5.54
CA ILE A 96 -19.82 29.02 -6.34
C ILE A 96 -18.78 27.95 -6.69
N CYS A 97 -19.05 26.70 -6.33
CA CYS A 97 -18.15 25.59 -6.64
C CYS A 97 -17.98 25.39 -8.15
N VAL A 98 -16.73 25.44 -8.62
CA VAL A 98 -16.35 25.25 -10.03
C VAL A 98 -15.59 23.93 -10.27
N CYS A 99 -15.18 23.19 -9.20
CA CYS A 99 -14.42 21.97 -9.35
C CYS A 99 -15.29 20.73 -9.67
N ASN A 100 -16.60 20.82 -9.47
CA ASN A 100 -17.56 19.70 -9.61
C ASN A 100 -17.17 18.42 -8.86
N ASN A 101 -16.26 18.54 -7.88
CA ASN A 101 -15.81 17.39 -7.11
C ASN A 101 -16.76 17.13 -5.96
N VAL A 102 -17.35 15.94 -5.93
CA VAL A 102 -18.30 15.50 -4.91
C VAL A 102 -17.68 14.35 -4.14
N GLU A 103 -17.76 14.41 -2.83
CA GLU A 103 -17.37 13.30 -1.98
C GLU A 103 -18.18 12.05 -2.35
N SER A 104 -17.52 11.03 -2.85
CA SER A 104 -18.17 9.79 -3.30
C SER A 104 -18.02 8.67 -2.29
N PHE A 105 -17.07 8.79 -1.37
CA PHE A 105 -16.80 7.80 -0.33
C PHE A 105 -16.56 8.51 1.00
N LYS A 106 -16.76 7.79 2.08
CA LYS A 106 -16.42 8.27 3.42
C LYS A 106 -15.52 7.28 4.15
N PHE A 107 -14.63 7.81 4.99
CA PHE A 107 -13.93 6.99 5.95
C PHE A 107 -14.87 6.56 7.08
N PRO A 108 -14.66 5.35 7.66
CA PRO A 108 -15.24 5.01 8.94
C PRO A 108 -14.57 5.84 10.06
N ASN A 109 -14.74 5.42 11.32
CA ASN A 109 -14.18 6.12 12.48
C ASN A 109 -12.65 6.28 12.46
N LYS A 110 -11.93 5.34 11.85
CA LYS A 110 -10.46 5.37 11.74
C LYS A 110 -10.03 5.20 10.29
N LYS A 111 -8.95 5.90 9.92
CA LYS A 111 -8.35 5.81 8.57
C LYS A 111 -7.37 4.64 8.40
N LYS A 112 -7.02 3.95 9.49
CA LYS A 112 -5.96 2.93 9.49
C LYS A 112 -6.15 1.97 10.66
N TYR A 113 -6.00 0.68 10.39
CA TYR A 113 -6.10 -0.41 11.35
C TYR A 113 -4.85 -1.28 11.28
N TYR A 114 -4.46 -1.82 12.43
CA TYR A 114 -3.33 -2.72 12.58
C TYR A 114 -3.78 -4.05 13.18
N PRO A 115 -3.06 -5.14 12.94
CA PRO A 115 -3.35 -6.43 13.55
C PRO A 115 -3.25 -6.34 15.08
N SER A 116 -4.04 -7.15 15.77
CA SER A 116 -3.96 -7.30 17.22
C SER A 116 -2.71 -8.12 17.61
N ASN A 117 -2.27 -7.99 18.86
CA ASN A 117 -1.16 -8.81 19.38
C ASN A 117 -1.45 -10.31 19.24
N LYS A 118 -2.68 -10.73 19.52
CA LYS A 118 -3.13 -12.12 19.41
C LYS A 118 -3.00 -12.62 17.94
N GLU A 119 -3.33 -11.80 16.98
CA GLU A 119 -3.18 -12.14 15.56
C GLU A 119 -1.70 -12.25 15.16
N ILE A 120 -0.84 -11.37 15.66
CA ILE A 120 0.61 -11.41 15.39
C ILE A 120 1.24 -12.66 16.01
N GLU A 121 0.77 -13.10 17.18
CA GLU A 121 1.23 -14.33 17.84
C GLU A 121 0.88 -15.57 17.02
N THR A 122 -0.34 -15.62 16.48
CA THR A 122 -0.79 -16.74 15.65
C THR A 122 -0.28 -16.68 14.22
N ASN A 123 -0.06 -15.47 13.68
CA ASN A 123 0.44 -15.23 12.32
C ASN A 123 1.47 -14.10 12.31
N SER A 124 2.73 -14.46 12.47
CA SER A 124 3.83 -13.48 12.48
C SER A 124 3.94 -12.63 11.20
N ARG A 125 3.40 -13.10 10.06
CA ARG A 125 3.38 -12.37 8.80
C ARG A 125 2.43 -11.16 8.86
N ALA A 126 1.42 -11.18 9.72
CA ALA A 126 0.49 -10.07 9.90
C ALA A 126 1.15 -8.82 10.50
N LYS A 127 2.32 -8.93 11.14
CA LYS A 127 3.00 -7.83 11.84
C LYS A 127 3.15 -6.55 11.01
N SER A 128 3.34 -6.67 9.71
CA SER A 128 3.51 -5.53 8.78
C SER A 128 2.22 -5.10 8.11
N ALA A 129 1.11 -5.79 8.36
CA ALA A 129 -0.16 -5.52 7.70
C ALA A 129 -0.75 -4.18 8.16
N THR A 130 -1.27 -3.45 7.20
CA THR A 130 -2.05 -2.23 7.43
C THR A 130 -3.35 -2.37 6.67
N LEU A 131 -4.48 -2.31 7.36
CA LEU A 131 -5.81 -2.34 6.75
C LEU A 131 -6.38 -0.92 6.68
N ARG A 132 -6.93 -0.59 5.53
CA ARG A 132 -7.71 0.62 5.26
C ARG A 132 -8.99 0.26 4.57
N TYR A 133 -10.06 0.99 4.84
CA TYR A 133 -11.30 0.85 4.09
C TYR A 133 -12.07 2.17 3.99
N VAL A 134 -12.88 2.28 2.94
CA VAL A 134 -13.82 3.38 2.69
C VAL A 134 -15.16 2.81 2.26
N ILE A 135 -16.22 3.57 2.49
CA ILE A 135 -17.61 3.19 2.21
C ILE A 135 -18.14 4.15 1.15
N LYS A 136 -18.74 3.62 0.07
CA LYS A 136 -19.37 4.43 -0.97
C LYS A 136 -20.66 5.07 -0.46
N LEU A 137 -20.85 6.35 -0.73
CA LEU A 137 -22.02 7.14 -0.33
C LEU A 137 -23.25 6.90 -1.25
#